data_45de7592de0f23f5c9a8e68bc6078f9e
#
_entry.id   45de7592de0f23f5c9a8e68bc6078f9e
#
_cell.length_a   1.000
_cell.length_b   1.000
_cell.length_c   1.000
_cell.angle_alpha   90.00
_cell.angle_beta   90.00
_cell.angle_gamma   90.00
#
_symmetry.space_group_name_H-M   'P 1'
#
loop_
_entity.id
_entity.type
_entity.pdbx_description
1 polymer ?
#
loop_
_entity_poly.entity_id
_entity_poly.type
_entity_poly.pdbx_seq_one_letter_code
_entity_poly.pdbx_strand_id
1 'polypeptide(L)'
;MADDVTRNEVEWAPHQDAKIWFWDKSTFADVRIIDELQMVQLLDMYKAEMHCIFDNEEEYVGVNDEYIYIPIPTTNPPATPHAPDFDDNDEHVAAEGGITFEAEIELGAKFPDIISFKKAIRHFAVQNGFEFADLKTDKTRFIAKCVANGCPWRIHASRLFDNRTIEIKRLPTGHNCATTKLKEGKMASQGWCADRLLDWGASEAKDKLEGDYGIKLKYSKAWSDLKQAVEQVHGKYDETFQLLFNWKAQIDISCPGSVVQIDVTKKTKRFRRIFVALKPCIDGFLAGCRPYLGVDATNLHGQYTGRLVAATGVDGHNWLFNVAFAMFDSETEDNWKWFMGQLRMAIGAPTGLVICTDACKGLETAVGAVFPEAEYRECMRHLYGNFMKYYTGGVFTEHLYPAARSYTEGLFNWHMKKIYECFDYLDTSHNRIWYRCAFSEESKCDYLTNNVSESFNSQIKKLKGLLLHELVDGIREMIMEKRYLRKKIGRLMHDGILPNVIKELNTISKNLRVVKVSRSDDDIAEVTLIDQWNNTRRHSVDLQNRKCSCREWQLTGKPCKHALA
;
A
#
# COMPACT_ATOMS: atom_id res chain seq x y z
N MET A 1 -12.46 23.41 -28.60
CA MET A 1 -11.62 22.24 -28.25
C MET A 1 -11.49 22.06 -26.75
N ALA A 2 -10.97 22.99 -25.96
CA ALA A 2 -10.96 22.86 -24.49
C ALA A 2 -12.38 22.74 -23.89
N ASP A 3 -13.35 23.50 -24.42
CA ASP A 3 -14.77 23.41 -24.06
C ASP A 3 -15.43 22.08 -24.45
N ASP A 4 -14.99 21.43 -25.54
CA ASP A 4 -15.56 20.16 -25.98
C ASP A 4 -15.03 18.96 -25.17
N VAL A 5 -13.76 19.00 -24.76
CA VAL A 5 -13.16 17.97 -23.91
C VAL A 5 -13.71 18.07 -22.49
N THR A 6 -13.84 19.29 -21.95
CA THR A 6 -14.32 19.48 -20.58
C THR A 6 -15.83 19.30 -20.43
N ARG A 7 -16.65 19.57 -21.47
CA ARG A 7 -18.11 19.37 -21.42
C ARG A 7 -18.53 17.91 -21.44
N ASN A 8 -17.73 17.04 -22.03
CA ASN A 8 -18.07 15.62 -22.14
C ASN A 8 -17.56 14.76 -20.98
N GLU A 9 -16.60 15.24 -20.18
CA GLU A 9 -15.95 14.44 -19.14
C GLU A 9 -16.12 14.99 -17.70
N VAL A 10 -16.50 16.26 -17.53
CA VAL A 10 -16.68 16.87 -16.21
C VAL A 10 -17.97 17.69 -16.18
N GLU A 11 -18.93 17.33 -15.31
CA GLU A 11 -20.11 18.15 -15.04
C GLU A 11 -19.69 19.38 -14.20
N TRP A 12 -19.47 20.51 -14.88
CA TRP A 12 -19.21 21.78 -14.22
C TRP A 12 -20.52 22.46 -13.82
N ALA A 13 -20.53 23.08 -12.65
CA ALA A 13 -21.63 24.00 -12.32
C ALA A 13 -21.64 25.19 -13.30
N PRO A 14 -22.82 25.80 -13.62
CA PRO A 14 -22.95 26.84 -14.63
C PRO A 14 -22.07 28.09 -14.45
N HIS A 15 -21.45 28.24 -13.27
CA HIS A 15 -20.59 29.37 -12.90
C HIS A 15 -19.12 28.98 -12.72
N GLN A 16 -18.72 27.76 -13.09
CA GLN A 16 -17.34 27.28 -12.98
C GLN A 16 -16.66 27.33 -14.36
N ASP A 17 -15.53 28.04 -14.42
CA ASP A 17 -14.66 28.07 -15.58
C ASP A 17 -13.47 27.12 -15.38
N ALA A 18 -13.22 26.25 -16.35
CA ALA A 18 -12.05 25.38 -16.34
C ALA A 18 -10.77 26.21 -16.54
N LYS A 19 -9.82 26.06 -15.66
CA LYS A 19 -8.47 26.62 -15.81
C LYS A 19 -7.50 25.48 -15.99
N ILE A 20 -6.92 25.34 -17.18
CA ILE A 20 -5.96 24.28 -17.52
C ILE A 20 -4.57 24.86 -17.43
N TRP A 21 -3.67 24.17 -16.74
CA TRP A 21 -2.26 24.50 -16.59
C TRP A 21 -1.41 23.34 -17.12
N PHE A 22 -0.24 23.67 -17.68
CA PHE A 22 0.74 22.68 -18.05
C PHE A 22 2.13 23.14 -17.62
N TRP A 23 3.01 22.18 -17.39
CA TRP A 23 4.41 22.43 -17.09
C TRP A 23 5.18 22.69 -18.37
N ASP A 24 5.65 23.90 -18.60
CA ASP A 24 6.47 24.24 -19.76
C ASP A 24 7.93 23.84 -19.51
N LYS A 25 8.38 22.79 -20.18
CA LYS A 25 9.76 22.27 -20.09
C LYS A 25 10.83 23.24 -20.58
N SER A 26 10.45 24.24 -21.36
CA SER A 26 11.39 25.24 -21.90
C SER A 26 11.64 26.39 -20.92
N THR A 27 10.62 26.76 -20.16
CA THR A 27 10.67 27.85 -19.18
C THR A 27 10.77 27.36 -17.74
N PHE A 28 10.63 26.06 -17.49
CA PHE A 28 10.56 25.43 -16.16
C PHE A 28 9.51 26.10 -15.26
N ALA A 29 8.34 26.37 -15.78
CA ALA A 29 7.25 27.02 -15.07
C ALA A 29 5.88 26.45 -15.46
N ASP A 30 4.88 26.59 -14.55
CA ASP A 30 3.50 26.29 -14.87
C ASP A 30 2.90 27.39 -15.72
N VAL A 31 2.40 27.05 -16.90
CA VAL A 31 1.78 27.95 -17.84
C VAL A 31 0.29 27.65 -17.94
N ARG A 32 -0.54 28.68 -17.77
CA ARG A 32 -1.98 28.54 -17.95
C ARG A 32 -2.33 28.58 -19.44
N ILE A 33 -3.12 27.62 -19.89
CA ILE A 33 -3.66 27.62 -21.25
C ILE A 33 -4.82 28.60 -21.32
N ILE A 34 -4.64 29.66 -22.09
CA ILE A 34 -5.64 30.72 -22.31
C ILE A 34 -6.07 30.84 -23.77
N ASP A 35 -5.35 30.22 -24.71
CA ASP A 35 -5.64 30.26 -26.14
C ASP A 35 -5.25 28.95 -26.85
N GLU A 36 -5.65 28.84 -28.13
CA GLU A 36 -5.37 27.67 -28.98
C GLU A 36 -3.88 27.53 -29.32
N LEU A 37 -3.11 28.61 -29.32
CA LEU A 37 -1.68 28.59 -29.64
C LEU A 37 -0.91 27.91 -28.51
N GLN A 38 -1.25 28.18 -27.26
CA GLN A 38 -0.67 27.54 -26.09
C GLN A 38 -1.06 26.04 -26.02
N MET A 39 -2.26 25.69 -26.46
CA MET A 39 -2.67 24.29 -26.60
C MET A 39 -1.84 23.55 -27.66
N VAL A 40 -1.55 24.18 -28.81
CA VAL A 40 -0.69 23.61 -29.84
C VAL A 40 0.75 23.44 -29.32
N GLN A 41 1.27 24.42 -28.59
CA GLN A 41 2.59 24.33 -27.95
C GLN A 41 2.67 23.18 -26.94
N LEU A 42 1.64 23.00 -26.12
CA LEU A 42 1.51 21.85 -25.23
C LEU A 42 1.57 20.53 -26.02
N LEU A 43 0.76 20.40 -27.06
CA LEU A 43 0.69 19.20 -27.87
C LEU A 43 2.02 18.88 -28.56
N ASP A 44 2.73 19.87 -29.07
CA ASP A 44 4.05 19.68 -29.70
C ASP A 44 5.12 19.33 -28.68
N MET A 45 5.11 19.96 -27.51
CA MET A 45 6.07 19.72 -26.42
C MET A 45 5.97 18.30 -25.84
N TYR A 46 4.76 17.78 -25.74
CA TYR A 46 4.46 16.48 -25.14
C TYR A 46 4.11 15.38 -26.16
N LYS A 47 4.29 15.63 -27.45
CA LYS A 47 3.93 14.71 -28.54
C LYS A 47 4.53 13.31 -28.42
N ALA A 48 5.69 13.16 -27.80
CA ALA A 48 6.32 11.86 -27.53
C ALA A 48 5.90 11.24 -26.18
N GLU A 49 5.27 12.01 -25.31
CA GLU A 49 4.94 11.62 -23.93
C GLU A 49 3.42 11.63 -23.66
N MET A 50 2.59 11.88 -24.68
CA MET A 50 1.12 11.94 -24.56
C MET A 50 0.49 10.59 -24.18
N HIS A 51 1.19 9.82 -23.36
CA HIS A 51 0.60 8.63 -22.77
C HIS A 51 0.03 8.87 -21.39
N CYS A 52 0.08 10.01 -20.77
CA CYS A 52 -0.41 10.15 -19.39
C CYS A 52 -0.49 11.59 -18.88
N ILE A 53 -1.33 12.43 -19.47
CA ILE A 53 -1.77 13.65 -18.77
C ILE A 53 -2.99 13.38 -17.85
N PHE A 54 -3.54 12.18 -17.89
CA PHE A 54 -4.61 11.71 -17.02
C PHE A 54 -4.18 10.61 -16.03
N ASP A 55 -2.90 10.34 -15.92
CA ASP A 55 -2.37 9.29 -15.06
C ASP A 55 -1.76 9.85 -13.77
N ASN A 56 -2.65 10.15 -12.84
CA ASN A 56 -2.48 9.74 -11.46
C ASN A 56 -3.60 8.79 -11.05
N GLU A 57 -4.20 8.11 -12.01
CA GLU A 57 -4.85 6.86 -11.72
C GLU A 57 -3.70 5.88 -11.52
N GLU A 58 -3.45 5.48 -10.27
CA GLU A 58 -2.77 4.23 -9.99
C GLU A 58 -3.29 3.26 -11.03
N GLU A 59 -2.43 2.83 -11.95
CA GLU A 59 -2.75 1.75 -12.86
C GLU A 59 -3.03 0.57 -11.95
N TYR A 60 -4.28 0.44 -11.58
CA TYR A 60 -4.72 -0.63 -10.74
C TYR A 60 -4.61 -1.89 -11.60
N VAL A 61 -3.45 -2.48 -11.53
CA VAL A 61 -3.21 -3.82 -12.05
C VAL A 61 -4.15 -4.70 -11.23
N GLY A 62 -5.31 -4.98 -11.82
CA GLY A 62 -6.33 -5.78 -11.15
C GLY A 62 -5.76 -7.13 -10.71
N VAL A 63 -6.50 -7.85 -9.90
CA VAL A 63 -6.12 -9.17 -9.32
C VAL A 63 -5.74 -10.23 -10.37
N ASN A 64 -5.69 -9.88 -11.64
CA ASN A 64 -5.19 -10.68 -12.76
C ASN A 64 -3.67 -10.87 -12.78
N ASP A 65 -2.92 -10.34 -11.83
CA ASP A 65 -1.48 -10.55 -11.67
C ASP A 65 -1.07 -11.98 -11.29
N GLU A 66 -2.00 -12.89 -11.31
CA GLU A 66 -1.67 -14.32 -11.26
C GLU A 66 -0.62 -14.72 -12.32
N TYR A 67 -0.52 -13.96 -13.43
CA TYR A 67 0.44 -14.22 -14.50
C TYR A 67 1.84 -13.65 -14.26
N ILE A 68 2.01 -12.64 -13.42
CA ILE A 68 3.30 -11.99 -13.13
C ILE A 68 4.24 -12.93 -12.35
N TYR A 69 3.69 -13.91 -11.65
CA TYR A 69 4.45 -14.84 -10.82
C TYR A 69 4.66 -16.24 -11.43
N ILE A 70 4.46 -16.39 -12.73
CA ILE A 70 5.03 -17.56 -13.42
C ILE A 70 6.51 -17.23 -13.61
N PRO A 71 7.45 -17.99 -13.03
CA PRO A 71 8.85 -17.85 -13.38
C PRO A 71 9.00 -17.99 -14.90
N ILE A 72 9.41 -16.92 -15.57
CA ILE A 72 9.84 -17.04 -16.96
C ILE A 72 11.06 -17.96 -16.91
N PRO A 73 11.13 -19.06 -17.71
CA PRO A 73 12.30 -19.92 -17.73
C PRO A 73 13.51 -19.05 -18.09
N THR A 74 14.33 -18.70 -17.12
CA THR A 74 15.62 -18.05 -17.38
C THR A 74 16.56 -19.15 -17.86
N THR A 75 17.15 -18.96 -19.01
CA THR A 75 18.14 -19.87 -19.60
C THR A 75 19.48 -19.91 -18.85
N ASN A 76 19.58 -19.24 -17.70
CA ASN A 76 20.74 -19.28 -16.80
C ASN A 76 20.32 -19.83 -15.43
N PRO A 77 21.11 -20.73 -14.83
CA PRO A 77 20.81 -21.24 -13.49
C PRO A 77 20.92 -20.11 -12.47
N PRO A 78 19.97 -20.00 -11.54
CA PRO A 78 19.99 -18.97 -10.52
C PRO A 78 21.13 -19.22 -9.53
N ALA A 79 21.86 -18.19 -9.22
CA ALA A 79 22.64 -18.12 -7.99
C ALA A 79 21.71 -18.31 -6.79
N THR A 80 22.22 -18.95 -5.73
CA THR A 80 21.53 -19.28 -4.48
C THR A 80 20.46 -18.27 -4.04
N PRO A 81 19.26 -18.73 -3.68
CA PRO A 81 18.17 -17.84 -3.28
C PRO A 81 18.46 -17.26 -1.90
N HIS A 82 18.92 -16.01 -1.86
CA HIS A 82 18.61 -15.14 -0.74
C HIS A 82 17.13 -14.82 -0.81
N ALA A 83 16.47 -14.76 0.36
CA ALA A 83 15.12 -14.21 0.46
C ALA A 83 15.07 -12.87 -0.30
N PRO A 84 13.99 -12.57 -1.03
CA PRO A 84 13.91 -11.31 -1.75
C PRO A 84 13.92 -10.18 -0.74
N ASP A 85 15.08 -9.55 -0.58
CA ASP A 85 15.17 -8.18 -0.13
C ASP A 85 14.44 -7.36 -1.21
N PHE A 86 13.37 -6.70 -0.81
CA PHE A 86 12.69 -5.73 -1.65
C PHE A 86 13.68 -4.60 -1.90
N ASP A 87 14.16 -4.52 -3.13
CA ASP A 87 15.02 -3.45 -3.61
C ASP A 87 14.20 -2.16 -3.65
N ASP A 88 14.45 -1.29 -2.66
CA ASP A 88 13.83 0.03 -2.52
C ASP A 88 14.53 1.03 -3.46
N ASN A 89 14.36 0.87 -4.76
CA ASN A 89 14.75 1.89 -5.75
C ASN A 89 13.48 2.52 -6.37
N ASP A 90 12.75 3.28 -5.56
CA ASP A 90 11.82 4.27 -6.07
C ASP A 90 12.41 5.67 -5.83
N GLU A 91 12.63 6.38 -6.91
CA GLU A 91 13.07 7.77 -6.91
C GLU A 91 12.06 8.62 -6.14
N HIS A 92 12.53 9.23 -5.06
CA HIS A 92 11.76 10.13 -4.23
C HIS A 92 11.44 11.42 -4.98
N VAL A 93 10.18 11.63 -5.31
CA VAL A 93 9.64 12.99 -5.47
C VAL A 93 9.52 13.58 -4.08
N ALA A 94 10.38 14.53 -3.76
CA ALA A 94 10.37 15.25 -2.52
C ALA A 94 9.06 16.04 -2.38
N ALA A 95 8.26 15.72 -1.37
CA ALA A 95 7.17 16.58 -0.95
C ALA A 95 7.78 17.84 -0.30
N GLU A 96 7.67 18.97 -0.94
CA GLU A 96 7.98 20.28 -0.38
C GLU A 96 7.02 20.60 0.76
N GLY A 97 7.51 20.53 2.00
CA GLY A 97 6.75 20.85 3.21
C GLY A 97 7.60 20.93 4.47
N GLY A 98 8.90 20.74 4.38
CA GLY A 98 9.83 20.97 5.48
C GLY A 98 10.03 22.45 5.72
N ILE A 99 9.73 22.94 6.94
CA ILE A 99 10.12 24.29 7.36
C ILE A 99 11.65 24.33 7.41
N THR A 100 12.28 24.70 6.30
CA THR A 100 13.73 24.97 6.23
C THR A 100 13.98 26.27 6.98
N PHE A 101 14.46 26.18 8.22
CA PHE A 101 15.07 27.30 8.92
C PHE A 101 16.48 27.54 8.36
N GLU A 102 16.59 28.04 7.15
CA GLU A 102 17.81 28.69 6.63
C GLU A 102 17.92 30.11 7.21
N ALA A 103 18.02 30.23 8.52
CA ALA A 103 18.37 31.48 9.12
C ALA A 103 19.89 31.62 9.16
N GLU A 104 20.45 32.46 8.29
CA GLU A 104 21.88 32.77 8.26
C GLU A 104 22.33 33.29 9.60
N ILE A 105 23.44 32.74 10.12
CA ILE A 105 24.06 33.20 11.38
C ILE A 105 25.03 34.32 11.04
N GLU A 106 24.48 35.55 11.01
CA GLU A 106 25.22 36.79 10.69
C GLU A 106 25.07 37.84 11.79
N LEU A 107 25.99 38.80 11.78
CA LEU A 107 25.91 39.95 12.70
C LEU A 107 24.63 40.75 12.43
N GLY A 108 23.83 40.95 13.44
CA GLY A 108 22.54 41.66 13.33
C GLY A 108 21.35 40.77 12.98
N ALA A 109 21.55 39.47 12.68
CA ALA A 109 20.44 38.55 12.44
C ALA A 109 19.52 38.46 13.65
N LYS A 110 18.19 38.40 13.39
CA LYS A 110 17.13 38.42 14.40
C LYS A 110 16.35 37.12 14.38
N PHE A 111 16.04 36.63 15.57
CA PHE A 111 15.29 35.40 15.79
C PHE A 111 14.07 35.70 16.67
N PRO A 112 12.91 35.06 16.43
CA PRO A 112 11.67 35.37 17.15
C PRO A 112 11.77 35.10 18.64
N ASP A 113 12.64 34.16 19.08
CA ASP A 113 12.87 33.86 20.49
C ASP A 113 14.22 33.12 20.70
N ILE A 114 14.58 32.91 21.95
CA ILE A 114 15.84 32.25 22.35
C ILE A 114 15.89 30.77 21.93
N ILE A 115 14.74 30.11 21.80
CA ILE A 115 14.65 28.67 21.42
C ILE A 115 14.99 28.55 19.93
N SER A 116 14.36 29.35 19.09
CA SER A 116 14.62 29.43 17.66
C SER A 116 16.08 29.78 17.36
N PHE A 117 16.64 30.74 18.08
CA PHE A 117 18.05 31.07 17.98
C PHE A 117 18.97 29.88 18.35
N LYS A 118 18.70 29.21 19.46
CA LYS A 118 19.48 28.03 19.87
C LYS A 118 19.41 26.86 18.86
N LYS A 119 18.28 26.67 18.20
CA LYS A 119 18.13 25.71 17.11
C LYS A 119 18.99 26.10 15.90
N ALA A 120 18.93 27.34 15.48
CA ALA A 120 19.68 27.87 14.34
C ALA A 120 21.20 27.79 14.57
N ILE A 121 21.72 28.25 15.72
CA ILE A 121 23.17 28.20 16.00
C ILE A 121 23.72 26.77 16.11
N ARG A 122 22.94 25.81 16.61
CA ARG A 122 23.32 24.40 16.61
C ARG A 122 23.37 23.83 15.20
N HIS A 123 22.38 24.15 14.36
CA HIS A 123 22.38 23.75 12.97
C HIS A 123 23.61 24.30 12.22
N PHE A 124 23.89 25.58 12.39
CA PHE A 124 25.08 26.22 11.84
C PHE A 124 26.39 25.50 12.28
N ALA A 125 26.48 25.13 13.56
CA ALA A 125 27.64 24.39 14.07
C ALA A 125 27.79 23.00 13.45
N VAL A 126 26.68 22.28 13.26
CA VAL A 126 26.67 20.96 12.61
C VAL A 126 27.07 21.07 11.14
N GLN A 127 26.47 22.00 10.37
CA GLN A 127 26.78 22.24 8.97
C GLN A 127 28.26 22.61 8.75
N ASN A 128 28.81 23.43 9.64
CA ASN A 128 30.20 23.92 9.54
C ASN A 128 31.20 23.02 10.31
N GLY A 129 30.78 21.89 10.85
CA GLY A 129 31.65 20.88 11.43
C GLY A 129 32.41 21.32 12.67
N PHE A 130 31.87 22.19 13.53
CA PHE A 130 32.52 22.61 14.76
C PHE A 130 31.63 22.44 16.01
N GLU A 131 32.27 22.43 17.18
CA GLU A 131 31.58 22.39 18.47
C GLU A 131 31.77 23.71 19.22
N PHE A 132 30.73 24.14 19.93
CA PHE A 132 30.83 25.28 20.83
C PHE A 132 30.42 24.91 22.27
N ALA A 133 30.95 25.65 23.23
CA ALA A 133 30.56 25.57 24.63
C ALA A 133 29.89 26.89 25.05
N ASP A 134 28.80 26.76 25.78
CA ASP A 134 28.07 27.91 26.37
C ASP A 134 28.92 28.50 27.49
N LEU A 135 29.28 29.79 27.37
CA LEU A 135 29.95 30.55 28.42
C LEU A 135 28.95 31.17 29.38
N LYS A 136 27.86 31.70 28.85
CA LYS A 136 26.77 32.26 29.62
C LYS A 136 25.48 32.23 28.82
N THR A 137 24.50 31.51 29.34
CA THR A 137 23.18 31.39 28.70
C THR A 137 22.11 31.62 29.76
N ASP A 138 21.30 32.63 29.59
CA ASP A 138 20.13 32.91 30.41
C ASP A 138 18.92 33.30 29.50
N LYS A 139 17.81 33.75 30.10
CA LYS A 139 16.61 34.14 29.33
C LYS A 139 16.79 35.40 28.46
N THR A 140 17.87 36.15 28.67
CA THR A 140 18.09 37.46 28.03
C THR A 140 19.29 37.47 27.08
N ARG A 141 20.23 36.55 27.23
CA ARG A 141 21.47 36.52 26.45
C ARG A 141 22.01 35.09 26.25
N PHE A 142 22.76 34.93 25.18
CA PHE A 142 23.51 33.74 24.82
C PHE A 142 24.93 34.14 24.44
N ILE A 143 25.91 33.54 25.10
CA ILE A 143 27.34 33.73 24.79
C ILE A 143 27.97 32.35 24.70
N ALA A 144 28.59 32.03 23.56
CA ALA A 144 29.30 30.76 23.35
C ALA A 144 30.62 31.02 22.63
N LYS A 145 31.57 30.06 22.78
CA LYS A 145 32.86 30.00 22.09
C LYS A 145 33.13 28.64 21.48
N CYS A 146 33.96 28.58 20.45
CA CYS A 146 34.46 27.32 19.91
C CYS A 146 35.22 26.54 20.97
N VAL A 147 35.07 25.20 21.00
CA VAL A 147 35.74 24.30 21.94
C VAL A 147 37.22 24.08 21.56
N ALA A 148 37.57 24.28 20.29
CA ALA A 148 38.94 24.09 19.81
C ALA A 148 39.91 25.10 20.44
N ASN A 149 41.02 24.60 21.00
CA ASN A 149 42.05 25.46 21.60
C ASN A 149 42.60 26.47 20.60
N GLY A 150 42.62 27.75 21.00
CA GLY A 150 43.14 28.84 20.18
C GLY A 150 42.20 29.36 19.09
N CYS A 151 41.03 28.77 18.92
CA CYS A 151 40.06 29.28 17.96
C CYS A 151 39.39 30.57 18.47
N PRO A 152 39.43 31.70 17.70
CA PRO A 152 38.89 32.97 18.12
C PRO A 152 37.35 33.07 18.01
N TRP A 153 36.72 32.07 17.39
CA TRP A 153 35.26 32.13 17.17
C TRP A 153 34.46 32.25 18.48
N ARG A 154 33.64 33.26 18.53
CA ARG A 154 32.75 33.55 19.66
C ARG A 154 31.49 34.21 19.16
N ILE A 155 30.34 33.88 19.74
CA ILE A 155 29.06 34.49 19.44
C ILE A 155 28.47 35.13 20.70
N HIS A 156 27.85 36.32 20.54
CA HIS A 156 27.05 36.98 21.57
C HIS A 156 25.73 37.40 20.95
N ALA A 157 24.62 36.85 21.42
CA ALA A 157 23.27 37.23 21.08
C ALA A 157 22.55 37.73 22.34
N SER A 158 21.69 38.72 22.21
CA SER A 158 20.91 39.26 23.32
C SER A 158 19.50 39.63 22.89
N ARG A 159 18.59 39.64 23.87
CA ARG A 159 17.20 40.01 23.68
C ARG A 159 17.07 41.50 23.41
N LEU A 160 16.15 41.86 22.52
CA LEU A 160 15.77 43.23 22.24
C LEU A 160 14.78 43.79 23.27
N PHE A 161 14.42 45.09 23.14
CA PHE A 161 13.51 45.77 24.05
C PHE A 161 12.06 45.22 24.04
N ASP A 162 11.68 44.48 23.00
CA ASP A 162 10.39 43.80 22.90
C ASP A 162 10.26 42.59 23.84
N ASN A 163 11.31 42.29 24.60
CA ASN A 163 11.40 41.14 25.52
C ASN A 163 11.19 39.77 24.88
N ARG A 164 11.26 39.64 23.56
CA ARG A 164 11.06 38.40 22.80
C ARG A 164 12.16 38.15 21.79
N THR A 165 12.40 39.05 20.87
CA THR A 165 13.35 38.92 19.75
C THR A 165 14.79 38.85 20.25
N ILE A 166 15.56 37.90 19.75
CA ILE A 166 17.00 37.71 19.98
C ILE A 166 17.77 38.24 18.76
N GLU A 167 18.78 39.06 18.97
CA GLU A 167 19.64 39.60 17.92
C GLU A 167 21.09 39.23 18.19
N ILE A 168 21.84 38.84 17.13
CA ILE A 168 23.28 38.61 17.20
C ILE A 168 24.02 39.93 17.27
N LYS A 169 24.57 40.25 18.43
CA LYS A 169 25.28 41.51 18.70
C LYS A 169 26.78 41.48 18.40
N ARG A 170 27.39 40.29 18.45
CA ARG A 170 28.82 40.12 18.16
C ARG A 170 29.06 38.75 17.54
N LEU A 171 29.72 38.73 16.38
CA LEU A 171 30.21 37.57 15.67
C LEU A 171 31.53 37.95 14.98
N PRO A 172 32.65 38.09 15.72
CA PRO A 172 33.80 38.84 15.27
C PRO A 172 34.65 38.21 14.17
N THR A 173 34.70 36.88 14.04
CA THR A 173 35.56 36.22 13.06
C THR A 173 35.08 34.80 12.73
N GLY A 174 35.44 34.31 11.54
CA GLY A 174 35.28 32.93 11.19
C GLY A 174 36.16 31.97 12.02
N HIS A 175 35.95 30.69 11.88
CA HIS A 175 36.80 29.68 12.49
C HIS A 175 38.17 29.64 11.85
N ASN A 176 39.23 29.51 12.65
CA ASN A 176 40.60 29.23 12.19
C ASN A 176 41.09 27.84 12.69
N CYS A 177 40.23 27.06 13.31
CA CYS A 177 40.51 25.71 13.71
C CYS A 177 40.28 24.73 12.56
N ALA A 178 41.17 23.73 12.41
CA ALA A 178 40.87 22.58 11.60
C ALA A 178 39.54 21.95 12.10
N THR A 179 38.62 21.72 11.21
CA THR A 179 37.33 21.09 11.50
C THR A 179 37.58 19.87 12.38
N THR A 180 37.21 19.97 13.66
CA THR A 180 37.14 18.79 14.50
C THR A 180 35.96 17.99 13.95
N LYS A 181 36.26 17.01 13.06
CA LYS A 181 35.26 16.09 12.58
C LYS A 181 34.54 15.55 13.80
N LEU A 182 33.26 15.85 13.88
CA LEU A 182 32.38 15.50 15.00
C LEU A 182 32.41 13.98 15.20
N LYS A 183 33.35 13.48 16.00
CA LYS A 183 33.46 12.03 16.24
C LYS A 183 32.24 11.46 16.98
N GLU A 184 31.46 12.28 17.67
CA GLU A 184 30.37 11.83 18.53
C GLU A 184 29.06 12.66 18.40
N GLY A 185 28.96 13.59 17.48
CA GLY A 185 27.72 14.34 17.22
C GLY A 185 27.14 15.09 18.43
N LYS A 186 27.98 15.69 19.29
CA LYS A 186 27.50 16.40 20.49
C LYS A 186 26.60 17.60 20.17
N MET A 187 26.82 18.26 19.02
CA MET A 187 25.98 19.35 18.54
C MET A 187 24.66 18.84 17.94
N ALA A 188 24.67 17.65 17.35
CA ALA A 188 23.46 16.94 16.93
C ALA A 188 22.69 16.44 18.18
N SER A 189 22.10 17.39 18.91
CA SER A 189 21.26 17.06 20.08
C SER A 189 20.02 16.28 19.66
N GLN A 190 19.38 15.59 20.60
CA GLN A 190 18.13 14.87 20.36
C GLN A 190 17.08 15.74 19.64
N GLY A 191 16.86 16.98 20.12
CA GLY A 191 15.91 17.88 19.47
C GLY A 191 16.33 18.32 18.06
N TRP A 192 17.64 18.46 17.79
CA TRP A 192 18.12 18.78 16.44
C TRP A 192 17.90 17.63 15.46
N CYS A 193 18.18 16.40 15.86
CA CYS A 193 17.86 15.20 15.09
C CYS A 193 16.35 15.07 14.90
N ALA A 194 15.59 15.22 15.98
CA ALA A 194 14.13 15.10 15.97
C ALA A 194 13.45 16.01 14.93
N ASP A 195 13.88 17.26 14.84
CA ASP A 195 13.32 18.24 13.89
C ASP A 195 13.53 17.85 12.39
N ARG A 196 14.32 16.80 12.10
CA ARG A 196 14.70 16.36 10.74
C ARG A 196 14.36 14.92 10.40
N LEU A 197 13.84 14.17 11.37
CA LEU A 197 13.64 12.72 11.24
C LEU A 197 12.17 12.30 11.03
N LEU A 198 11.26 13.26 10.98
CA LEU A 198 9.81 12.98 10.96
C LEU A 198 9.37 12.15 9.76
N ASP A 199 10.09 12.27 8.63
CA ASP A 199 9.69 11.64 7.37
C ASP A 199 10.39 10.29 7.10
N TRP A 200 11.29 9.82 8.00
CA TRP A 200 12.15 8.66 7.73
C TRP A 200 12.12 7.60 8.84
N GLY A 201 12.35 6.35 8.46
CA GLY A 201 12.61 5.27 9.43
C GLY A 201 13.98 5.45 10.13
N ALA A 202 14.16 4.84 11.32
CA ALA A 202 15.37 5.06 12.14
C ALA A 202 16.70 4.68 11.46
N SER A 203 16.71 3.68 10.57
CA SER A 203 17.89 3.28 9.81
C SER A 203 18.21 4.29 8.71
N GLU A 204 17.23 4.62 7.90
CA GLU A 204 17.33 5.60 6.82
C GLU A 204 17.68 6.99 7.35
N ALA A 205 17.05 7.40 8.44
CA ALA A 205 17.34 8.63 9.16
C ALA A 205 18.80 8.71 9.63
N LYS A 206 19.35 7.61 10.15
CA LYS A 206 20.75 7.50 10.53
C LYS A 206 21.66 7.70 9.32
N ASP A 207 21.43 6.96 8.24
CA ASP A 207 22.28 6.95 7.05
C ASP A 207 22.25 8.32 6.34
N LYS A 208 21.10 8.98 6.25
CA LYS A 208 20.99 10.34 5.71
C LYS A 208 21.67 11.38 6.59
N LEU A 209 21.46 11.37 7.91
CA LEU A 209 22.13 12.31 8.80
C LEU A 209 23.66 12.10 8.81
N GLU A 210 24.14 10.85 8.70
CA GLU A 210 25.56 10.56 8.55
C GLU A 210 26.10 11.02 7.19
N GLY A 211 25.34 10.84 6.10
CA GLY A 211 25.71 11.28 4.75
C GLY A 211 25.72 12.79 4.59
N ASP A 212 24.63 13.46 4.98
CA ASP A 212 24.44 14.90 4.76
C ASP A 212 25.32 15.77 5.67
N TYR A 213 25.56 15.29 6.90
CA TYR A 213 26.27 16.10 7.91
C TYR A 213 27.58 15.49 8.39
N GLY A 214 27.99 14.32 7.89
CA GLY A 214 29.27 13.65 8.22
C GLY A 214 29.41 13.26 9.69
N ILE A 215 28.29 13.10 10.42
CA ILE A 215 28.25 12.74 11.84
C ILE A 215 28.02 11.24 12.00
N LYS A 216 28.72 10.59 12.95
CA LYS A 216 28.44 9.19 13.30
C LYS A 216 27.38 9.11 14.40
N LEU A 217 26.22 8.50 14.07
CA LEU A 217 25.15 8.26 15.02
C LEU A 217 25.03 6.77 15.36
N LYS A 218 24.81 6.46 16.63
CA LYS A 218 24.41 5.11 17.04
C LYS A 218 22.95 4.89 16.65
N TYR A 219 22.61 3.71 16.14
CA TYR A 219 21.23 3.35 15.79
C TYR A 219 20.25 3.62 16.95
N SER A 220 20.63 3.25 18.19
CA SER A 220 19.82 3.51 19.37
C SER A 220 19.54 4.99 19.61
N LYS A 221 20.48 5.88 19.24
CA LYS A 221 20.28 7.33 19.34
C LYS A 221 19.35 7.83 18.26
N ALA A 222 19.53 7.42 17.00
CA ALA A 222 18.62 7.77 15.91
C ALA A 222 17.17 7.33 16.22
N TRP A 223 17.00 6.12 16.73
CA TRP A 223 15.70 5.61 17.17
C TRP A 223 15.09 6.40 18.33
N SER A 224 15.88 6.74 19.34
CA SER A 224 15.43 7.57 20.49
C SER A 224 15.05 8.99 20.06
N ASP A 225 15.83 9.56 19.14
CA ASP A 225 15.61 10.91 18.62
C ASP A 225 14.35 10.97 17.74
N LEU A 226 14.13 9.95 16.90
CA LEU A 226 12.89 9.79 16.13
C LEU A 226 11.68 9.65 17.06
N LYS A 227 11.78 8.81 18.10
CA LYS A 227 10.71 8.68 19.09
C LYS A 227 10.35 10.02 19.72
N GLN A 228 11.34 10.80 20.11
CA GLN A 228 11.11 12.13 20.70
C GLN A 228 10.52 13.10 19.67
N ALA A 229 10.93 13.03 18.39
CA ALA A 229 10.35 13.84 17.31
C ALA A 229 8.85 13.56 17.18
N VAL A 230 8.49 12.31 17.11
CA VAL A 230 7.09 11.86 17.03
C VAL A 230 6.30 12.31 18.27
N GLU A 231 6.87 12.17 19.48
CA GLU A 231 6.22 12.65 20.72
C GLU A 231 6.03 14.18 20.77
N GLN A 232 6.92 14.95 20.16
CA GLN A 232 6.80 16.41 20.12
C GLN A 232 5.69 16.89 19.18
N VAL A 233 5.47 16.18 18.07
CA VAL A 233 4.46 16.53 17.05
C VAL A 233 3.09 15.97 17.43
N HIS A 234 3.03 14.73 17.89
CA HIS A 234 1.79 13.98 18.08
C HIS A 234 1.39 13.77 19.54
N GLY A 235 2.16 14.27 20.52
CA GLY A 235 1.93 14.05 21.94
C GLY A 235 2.52 12.74 22.45
N LYS A 236 2.35 12.47 23.75
CA LYS A 236 2.87 11.26 24.37
C LYS A 236 2.14 10.02 23.86
N TYR A 237 2.90 8.95 23.61
CA TYR A 237 2.39 7.69 23.07
C TYR A 237 1.17 7.14 23.83
N ASP A 238 1.18 7.23 25.17
CA ASP A 238 0.06 6.74 25.99
C ASP A 238 -1.22 7.56 25.79
N GLU A 239 -1.11 8.84 25.43
CA GLU A 239 -2.23 9.74 25.18
C GLU A 239 -2.88 9.46 23.81
N THR A 240 -2.12 8.93 22.85
CA THR A 240 -2.59 8.64 21.49
C THR A 240 -3.65 7.54 21.44
N PHE A 241 -3.62 6.60 22.40
CA PHE A 241 -4.66 5.57 22.49
C PHE A 241 -6.02 6.12 22.90
N GLN A 242 -6.05 7.22 23.66
CA GLN A 242 -7.31 7.91 23.97
C GLN A 242 -7.95 8.48 22.69
N LEU A 243 -7.14 8.93 21.75
CA LEU A 243 -7.63 9.46 20.47
C LEU A 243 -8.35 8.38 19.62
N LEU A 244 -8.00 7.09 19.76
CA LEU A 244 -8.75 6.00 19.13
C LEU A 244 -10.19 5.93 19.61
N PHE A 245 -10.44 6.16 20.89
CA PHE A 245 -11.81 6.19 21.43
C PHE A 245 -12.59 7.40 20.93
N ASN A 246 -11.93 8.56 20.83
CA ASN A 246 -12.52 9.77 20.25
C ASN A 246 -12.84 9.55 18.77
N TRP A 247 -11.91 8.95 18.01
CA TRP A 247 -12.10 8.58 16.62
C TRP A 247 -13.27 7.61 16.46
N LYS A 248 -13.33 6.56 17.29
CA LYS A 248 -14.47 5.63 17.28
C LYS A 248 -15.80 6.35 17.52
N ALA A 249 -15.88 7.21 18.53
CA ALA A 249 -17.10 7.98 18.82
C ALA A 249 -17.52 8.86 17.63
N GLN A 250 -16.56 9.45 16.91
CA GLN A 250 -16.83 10.23 15.70
C GLN A 250 -17.35 9.33 14.56
N ILE A 251 -16.80 8.12 14.38
CA ILE A 251 -17.29 7.16 13.39
C ILE A 251 -18.71 6.68 13.73
N ASP A 252 -18.99 6.38 15.00
CA ASP A 252 -20.32 5.95 15.44
C ASP A 252 -21.40 7.00 15.09
N ILE A 253 -21.03 8.30 15.11
CA ILE A 253 -21.92 9.41 14.74
C ILE A 253 -21.99 9.61 13.22
N SER A 254 -20.83 9.67 12.54
CA SER A 254 -20.74 10.06 11.12
C SER A 254 -21.01 8.93 10.14
N CYS A 255 -20.85 7.68 10.59
CA CYS A 255 -21.02 6.48 9.78
C CYS A 255 -21.75 5.37 10.57
N PRO A 256 -23.03 5.60 10.95
CA PRO A 256 -23.79 4.67 11.80
C PRO A 256 -23.93 3.30 11.12
N GLY A 257 -23.82 2.23 11.92
CA GLY A 257 -23.81 0.85 11.45
C GLY A 257 -22.43 0.32 11.07
N SER A 258 -21.37 1.13 11.21
CA SER A 258 -19.99 0.63 11.19
C SER A 258 -19.70 -0.24 12.42
N VAL A 259 -18.82 -1.22 12.27
CA VAL A 259 -18.36 -2.07 13.37
C VAL A 259 -16.96 -1.62 13.75
N VAL A 260 -16.84 -0.89 14.85
CA VAL A 260 -15.56 -0.48 15.43
C VAL A 260 -15.45 -1.02 16.85
N GLN A 261 -14.50 -1.92 17.06
CA GLN A 261 -14.28 -2.53 18.37
C GLN A 261 -12.85 -2.31 18.84
N ILE A 262 -12.71 -1.73 20.04
CA ILE A 262 -11.42 -1.53 20.70
C ILE A 262 -11.38 -2.43 21.93
N ASP A 263 -10.40 -3.31 22.01
CA ASP A 263 -10.18 -4.20 23.15
C ASP A 263 -8.99 -3.70 23.97
N VAL A 264 -9.16 -3.66 25.29
CA VAL A 264 -8.14 -3.24 26.25
C VAL A 264 -7.97 -4.30 27.34
N THR A 265 -6.79 -4.39 27.91
CA THR A 265 -6.54 -5.29 29.04
C THR A 265 -7.38 -4.85 30.25
N LYS A 266 -8.11 -5.78 30.84
CA LYS A 266 -9.06 -5.49 31.94
C LYS A 266 -8.39 -4.80 33.15
N LYS A 267 -7.18 -5.25 33.54
CA LYS A 267 -6.48 -4.75 34.72
C LYS A 267 -5.77 -3.42 34.48
N THR A 268 -5.03 -3.31 33.37
CA THR A 268 -4.12 -2.16 33.12
C THR A 268 -4.71 -1.11 32.19
N LYS A 269 -5.87 -1.38 31.58
CA LYS A 269 -6.50 -0.53 30.56
C LYS A 269 -5.60 -0.25 29.36
N ARG A 270 -4.55 -1.03 29.15
CA ARG A 270 -3.67 -0.89 28.00
C ARG A 270 -4.37 -1.38 26.74
N PHE A 271 -4.15 -0.68 25.64
CA PHE A 271 -4.60 -1.09 24.32
C PHE A 271 -4.13 -2.52 24.01
N ARG A 272 -5.01 -3.30 23.43
CA ARG A 272 -4.74 -4.66 22.99
C ARG A 272 -4.93 -4.81 21.49
N ARG A 273 -6.10 -4.42 20.98
CA ARG A 273 -6.44 -4.57 19.56
C ARG A 273 -7.61 -3.67 19.16
N ILE A 274 -7.67 -3.34 17.90
CA ILE A 274 -8.79 -2.60 17.29
C ILE A 274 -9.23 -3.31 16.02
N PHE A 275 -10.53 -3.36 15.78
CA PHE A 275 -11.17 -3.82 14.54
C PHE A 275 -12.02 -2.71 13.96
N VAL A 276 -11.99 -2.56 12.64
CA VAL A 276 -12.75 -1.55 11.89
C VAL A 276 -13.36 -2.18 10.64
N ALA A 277 -14.68 -2.09 10.51
CA ALA A 277 -15.42 -2.34 9.29
C ALA A 277 -16.43 -1.20 9.11
N LEU A 278 -16.21 -0.35 8.12
CA LEU A 278 -17.08 0.80 7.86
C LEU A 278 -18.38 0.33 7.18
N LYS A 279 -19.52 0.87 7.59
CA LYS A 279 -20.85 0.49 7.03
C LYS A 279 -20.87 0.48 5.50
N PRO A 280 -20.35 1.50 4.80
CA PRO A 280 -20.30 1.48 3.35
C PRO A 280 -19.41 0.38 2.74
N CYS A 281 -18.40 -0.10 3.47
CA CYS A 281 -17.59 -1.23 3.04
C CYS A 281 -18.34 -2.55 3.22
N ILE A 282 -19.04 -2.70 4.35
CA ILE A 282 -19.92 -3.85 4.61
C ILE A 282 -20.99 -3.96 3.52
N ASP A 283 -21.73 -2.88 3.28
CA ASP A 283 -22.81 -2.87 2.30
C ASP A 283 -22.30 -3.10 0.87
N GLY A 284 -21.19 -2.46 0.51
CA GLY A 284 -20.59 -2.62 -0.81
C GLY A 284 -20.10 -4.04 -1.06
N PHE A 285 -19.53 -4.69 -0.05
CA PHE A 285 -19.13 -6.09 -0.15
C PHE A 285 -20.35 -7.01 -0.35
N LEU A 286 -21.38 -6.86 0.49
CA LEU A 286 -22.55 -7.72 0.45
C LEU A 286 -23.40 -7.53 -0.82
N ALA A 287 -23.45 -6.32 -1.37
CA ALA A 287 -24.29 -5.99 -2.52
C ALA A 287 -23.57 -6.07 -3.87
N GLY A 288 -22.23 -5.87 -3.92
CA GLY A 288 -21.54 -5.63 -5.19
C GLY A 288 -20.25 -6.40 -5.41
N CYS A 289 -19.72 -7.07 -4.41
CA CYS A 289 -18.50 -7.87 -4.56
C CYS A 289 -18.80 -9.35 -4.77
N ARG A 290 -17.82 -10.08 -5.31
CA ARG A 290 -17.83 -11.52 -5.22
C ARG A 290 -17.73 -11.94 -3.75
N PRO A 291 -18.35 -13.05 -3.32
CA PRO A 291 -18.28 -13.54 -1.94
C PRO A 291 -16.90 -14.18 -1.69
N TYR A 292 -15.84 -13.42 -1.91
CA TYR A 292 -14.44 -13.80 -1.75
C TYR A 292 -13.73 -12.80 -0.86
N LEU A 293 -13.00 -13.31 0.13
CA LEU A 293 -12.13 -12.54 1.01
C LEU A 293 -10.71 -13.10 0.99
N GLY A 294 -9.76 -12.25 0.65
CA GLY A 294 -8.37 -12.45 1.01
C GLY A 294 -8.13 -11.93 2.43
N VAL A 295 -7.50 -12.72 3.27
CA VAL A 295 -7.10 -12.30 4.62
C VAL A 295 -5.60 -12.46 4.79
N ASP A 296 -4.95 -11.38 5.20
CA ASP A 296 -3.51 -11.33 5.38
C ASP A 296 -3.10 -10.34 6.47
N ALA A 297 -1.88 -10.49 6.99
CA ALA A 297 -1.31 -9.63 8.01
C ALA A 297 0.03 -9.05 7.55
N THR A 298 0.29 -7.81 7.93
CA THR A 298 1.55 -7.13 7.65
C THR A 298 2.13 -6.48 8.90
N ASN A 299 3.45 -6.34 8.95
CA ASN A 299 4.15 -5.68 10.04
C ASN A 299 3.90 -4.17 10.03
N LEU A 300 3.71 -3.58 11.21
CA LEU A 300 3.79 -2.15 11.44
C LEU A 300 5.20 -1.77 11.90
N HIS A 301 5.68 -0.61 11.47
CA HIS A 301 7.07 -0.17 11.70
C HIS A 301 7.16 1.11 12.55
N GLY A 302 6.00 1.64 13.02
CA GLY A 302 5.93 2.84 13.86
C GLY A 302 6.26 2.59 15.32
N GLN A 303 5.81 3.46 16.19
CA GLN A 303 5.91 3.26 17.64
C GLN A 303 5.13 2.02 18.10
N TYR A 304 4.04 1.71 17.43
CA TYR A 304 3.34 0.44 17.59
C TYR A 304 3.85 -0.57 16.57
N THR A 305 4.56 -1.58 17.05
CA THR A 305 5.21 -2.62 16.24
C THR A 305 4.36 -3.89 16.09
N GLY A 306 3.04 -3.78 16.17
CA GLY A 306 2.13 -4.92 16.02
C GLY A 306 1.91 -5.33 14.57
N ARG A 307 0.79 -6.00 14.35
CA ARG A 307 0.31 -6.45 13.05
C ARG A 307 -0.89 -5.65 12.62
N LEU A 308 -0.92 -5.29 11.35
CA LEU A 308 -2.14 -4.84 10.68
C LEU A 308 -2.67 -6.00 9.84
N VAL A 309 -3.92 -6.33 10.07
CA VAL A 309 -4.64 -7.40 9.37
C VAL A 309 -5.73 -6.78 8.52
N ALA A 310 -5.92 -7.29 7.32
CA ALA A 310 -6.99 -6.86 6.43
C ALA A 310 -7.79 -8.05 5.89
N ALA A 311 -9.10 -7.85 5.80
CA ALA A 311 -10.00 -8.65 4.98
C ALA A 311 -10.36 -7.84 3.75
N THR A 312 -9.95 -8.31 2.59
CA THR A 312 -10.11 -7.63 1.31
C THR A 312 -10.91 -8.48 0.34
N GLY A 313 -11.87 -7.87 -0.31
CA GLY A 313 -12.68 -8.49 -1.36
C GLY A 313 -12.27 -7.99 -2.74
N VAL A 314 -13.05 -8.40 -3.74
CA VAL A 314 -12.87 -8.00 -5.14
C VAL A 314 -14.20 -7.52 -5.70
N ASP A 315 -14.21 -6.31 -6.24
CA ASP A 315 -15.40 -5.74 -6.85
C ASP A 315 -15.64 -6.24 -8.30
N GLY A 316 -16.67 -5.74 -8.93
CA GLY A 316 -17.03 -6.12 -10.29
C GLY A 316 -16.00 -5.80 -11.37
N HIS A 317 -15.14 -4.79 -11.14
CA HIS A 317 -14.02 -4.43 -12.02
C HIS A 317 -12.76 -5.28 -11.78
N ASN A 318 -12.79 -6.24 -10.86
CA ASN A 318 -11.65 -6.97 -10.33
C ASN A 318 -10.70 -6.09 -9.48
N TRP A 319 -11.19 -4.98 -8.95
CA TRP A 319 -10.40 -4.13 -8.08
C TRP A 319 -10.50 -4.60 -6.62
N LEU A 320 -9.42 -4.37 -5.88
CA LEU A 320 -9.37 -4.57 -4.44
C LEU A 320 -10.49 -3.78 -3.75
N PHE A 321 -11.24 -4.45 -2.89
CA PHE A 321 -12.27 -3.85 -2.08
C PHE A 321 -11.98 -4.06 -0.59
N ASN A 322 -11.75 -2.98 0.14
CA ASN A 322 -11.49 -3.04 1.57
C ASN A 322 -12.77 -3.34 2.33
N VAL A 323 -12.83 -4.47 3.02
CA VAL A 323 -13.99 -4.89 3.81
C VAL A 323 -13.82 -4.55 5.27
N ALA A 324 -12.71 -4.98 5.86
CA ALA A 324 -12.38 -4.72 7.25
C ALA A 324 -10.86 -4.74 7.46
N PHE A 325 -10.41 -4.09 8.52
CA PHE A 325 -9.03 -4.19 8.98
C PHE A 325 -8.96 -4.19 10.52
N ALA A 326 -7.87 -4.67 11.04
CA ALA A 326 -7.61 -4.72 12.48
C ALA A 326 -6.14 -4.52 12.78
N MET A 327 -5.84 -4.13 14.01
CA MET A 327 -4.48 -4.06 14.52
C MET A 327 -4.40 -4.77 15.87
N PHE A 328 -3.38 -5.61 16.03
CA PHE A 328 -3.09 -6.33 17.26
C PHE A 328 -1.58 -6.57 17.40
N ASP A 329 -1.13 -6.99 18.57
CA ASP A 329 0.29 -7.16 18.91
C ASP A 329 0.98 -8.27 18.11
N SER A 330 0.31 -9.41 17.90
CA SER A 330 0.91 -10.59 17.29
C SER A 330 -0.13 -11.54 16.71
N GLU A 331 0.31 -12.39 15.79
CA GLU A 331 -0.52 -13.39 15.09
C GLU A 331 -0.73 -14.63 15.95
N THR A 332 -1.57 -14.49 16.99
CA THR A 332 -1.98 -15.60 17.85
C THR A 332 -3.36 -16.12 17.44
N GLU A 333 -3.64 -17.37 17.77
CA GLU A 333 -4.96 -17.97 17.55
C GLU A 333 -6.11 -17.15 18.18
N ASP A 334 -5.89 -16.59 19.40
CA ASP A 334 -6.86 -15.72 20.08
C ASP A 334 -7.13 -14.43 19.29
N ASN A 335 -6.09 -13.79 18.76
CA ASN A 335 -6.24 -12.59 17.97
C ASN A 335 -6.93 -12.88 16.62
N TRP A 336 -6.60 -14.00 15.98
CA TRP A 336 -7.25 -14.44 14.75
C TRP A 336 -8.72 -14.81 14.98
N LYS A 337 -9.05 -15.57 16.02
CA LYS A 337 -10.44 -15.88 16.39
C LYS A 337 -11.25 -14.63 16.68
N TRP A 338 -10.66 -13.68 17.39
CA TRP A 338 -11.31 -12.41 17.65
C TRP A 338 -11.56 -11.62 16.37
N PHE A 339 -10.56 -11.50 15.48
CA PHE A 339 -10.69 -10.82 14.20
C PHE A 339 -11.82 -11.44 13.36
N MET A 340 -11.79 -12.77 13.19
CA MET A 340 -12.83 -13.48 12.45
C MET A 340 -14.21 -13.32 13.07
N GLY A 341 -14.30 -13.34 14.41
CA GLY A 341 -15.55 -13.10 15.12
C GLY A 341 -16.13 -11.70 14.85
N GLN A 342 -15.30 -10.66 14.86
CA GLN A 342 -15.72 -9.31 14.52
C GLN A 342 -16.10 -9.19 13.03
N LEU A 343 -15.36 -9.84 12.16
CA LEU A 343 -15.66 -9.89 10.72
C LEU A 343 -17.02 -10.56 10.48
N ARG A 344 -17.30 -11.70 11.14
CA ARG A 344 -18.61 -12.37 11.07
C ARG A 344 -19.74 -11.49 11.59
N MET A 345 -19.53 -10.73 12.65
CA MET A 345 -20.52 -9.76 13.14
C MET A 345 -20.81 -8.66 12.10
N ALA A 346 -19.79 -8.24 11.34
CA ALA A 346 -19.92 -7.19 10.33
C ALA A 346 -20.63 -7.68 9.06
N ILE A 347 -20.22 -8.81 8.49
CA ILE A 347 -20.70 -9.27 7.17
C ILE A 347 -21.68 -10.46 7.23
N GLY A 348 -21.88 -11.05 8.39
CA GLY A 348 -22.66 -12.30 8.51
C GLY A 348 -21.96 -13.48 7.86
N ALA A 349 -22.74 -14.34 7.21
CA ALA A 349 -22.27 -15.50 6.45
C ALA A 349 -22.89 -15.47 5.04
N PRO A 350 -22.34 -14.70 4.10
CA PRO A 350 -22.85 -14.64 2.73
C PRO A 350 -22.77 -16.02 2.06
N THR A 351 -23.79 -16.36 1.29
CA THR A 351 -23.83 -17.62 0.54
C THR A 351 -22.64 -17.71 -0.43
N GLY A 352 -21.99 -18.86 -0.45
CA GLY A 352 -20.82 -19.11 -1.29
C GLY A 352 -19.55 -18.35 -0.86
N LEU A 353 -19.49 -17.89 0.41
CA LEU A 353 -18.31 -17.20 0.93
C LEU A 353 -17.06 -18.06 0.81
N VAL A 354 -16.03 -17.45 0.25
CA VAL A 354 -14.68 -17.99 0.16
C VAL A 354 -13.73 -17.17 1.02
N ILE A 355 -12.90 -17.82 1.81
CA ILE A 355 -11.83 -17.18 2.57
C ILE A 355 -10.51 -17.77 2.11
N CYS A 356 -9.64 -16.94 1.53
CA CYS A 356 -8.32 -17.31 1.06
C CYS A 356 -7.25 -16.72 1.98
N THR A 357 -6.35 -17.55 2.49
CA THR A 357 -5.29 -17.12 3.41
C THR A 357 -3.96 -17.81 3.07
N ASP A 358 -2.91 -17.38 3.74
CA ASP A 358 -1.67 -18.14 3.81
C ASP A 358 -1.78 -19.34 4.79
N ALA A 359 -0.72 -20.15 4.85
CA ALA A 359 -0.65 -21.34 5.70
C ALA A 359 -0.29 -20.98 7.17
N CYS A 360 -1.06 -20.10 7.81
CA CYS A 360 -0.88 -19.75 9.24
C CYS A 360 -1.83 -20.57 10.12
N LYS A 361 -1.28 -21.48 10.94
CA LYS A 361 -2.08 -22.41 11.77
C LYS A 361 -3.13 -21.73 12.64
N GLY A 362 -2.79 -20.58 13.28
CA GLY A 362 -3.73 -19.85 14.11
C GLY A 362 -4.90 -19.27 13.32
N LEU A 363 -4.64 -18.83 12.09
CA LEU A 363 -5.64 -18.31 11.17
C LEU A 363 -6.54 -19.44 10.64
N GLU A 364 -5.96 -20.59 10.30
CA GLU A 364 -6.71 -21.79 9.87
C GLU A 364 -7.74 -22.21 10.92
N THR A 365 -7.29 -22.35 12.17
CA THR A 365 -8.16 -22.71 13.28
C THR A 365 -9.28 -21.69 13.48
N ALA A 366 -8.96 -20.40 13.32
CA ALA A 366 -9.92 -19.31 13.47
C ALA A 366 -10.98 -19.32 12.36
N VAL A 367 -10.58 -19.52 11.10
CA VAL A 367 -11.52 -19.63 9.96
C VAL A 367 -12.46 -20.80 10.17
N GLY A 368 -11.96 -22.00 10.44
CA GLY A 368 -12.79 -23.20 10.63
C GLY A 368 -13.75 -23.08 11.83
N ALA A 369 -13.34 -22.39 12.90
CA ALA A 369 -14.17 -22.20 14.08
C ALA A 369 -15.28 -21.14 13.90
N VAL A 370 -14.98 -20.08 13.12
CA VAL A 370 -15.90 -18.90 13.01
C VAL A 370 -16.74 -18.95 11.73
N PHE A 371 -16.21 -19.45 10.62
CA PHE A 371 -16.87 -19.56 9.33
C PHE A 371 -16.86 -21.01 8.81
N PRO A 372 -17.45 -21.97 9.53
CA PRO A 372 -17.44 -23.38 9.13
C PRO A 372 -18.16 -23.65 7.80
N GLU A 373 -19.04 -22.74 7.36
CA GLU A 373 -19.77 -22.79 6.09
C GLU A 373 -18.99 -22.21 4.90
N ALA A 374 -17.90 -21.46 5.15
CA ALA A 374 -17.12 -20.86 4.07
C ALA A 374 -16.21 -21.87 3.39
N GLU A 375 -16.05 -21.73 2.08
CA GLU A 375 -15.00 -22.46 1.37
C GLU A 375 -13.64 -21.89 1.74
N TYR A 376 -12.79 -22.74 2.32
CA TYR A 376 -11.47 -22.31 2.77
C TYR A 376 -10.41 -22.65 1.73
N ARG A 377 -9.79 -21.62 1.15
CA ARG A 377 -8.73 -21.77 0.14
C ARG A 377 -7.37 -21.39 0.70
N GLU A 378 -6.35 -22.09 0.25
CA GLU A 378 -4.96 -21.73 0.48
C GLU A 378 -4.43 -20.88 -0.68
N CYS A 379 -3.69 -19.82 -0.35
CA CYS A 379 -3.02 -18.99 -1.34
C CYS A 379 -1.95 -19.79 -2.08
N MET A 380 -2.16 -20.01 -3.38
CA MET A 380 -1.24 -20.77 -4.23
C MET A 380 0.16 -20.16 -4.28
N ARG A 381 0.31 -18.85 -4.14
CA ARG A 381 1.60 -18.16 -4.12
C ARG A 381 2.42 -18.57 -2.90
N HIS A 382 1.81 -18.54 -1.71
CA HIS A 382 2.46 -18.94 -0.47
C HIS A 382 2.74 -20.45 -0.46
N LEU A 383 1.78 -21.26 -0.93
CA LEU A 383 1.99 -22.69 -1.12
C LEU A 383 3.20 -22.93 -2.04
N TYR A 384 3.25 -22.31 -3.20
CA TYR A 384 4.34 -22.45 -4.16
C TYR A 384 5.69 -22.02 -3.55
N GLY A 385 5.73 -20.88 -2.86
CA GLY A 385 6.94 -20.41 -2.19
C GLY A 385 7.44 -21.39 -1.10
N ASN A 386 6.53 -21.99 -0.34
CA ASN A 386 6.87 -23.02 0.65
C ASN A 386 7.31 -24.33 -0.01
N PHE A 387 6.61 -24.74 -1.06
CA PHE A 387 6.92 -25.93 -1.84
C PHE A 387 8.33 -25.88 -2.43
N MET A 388 8.70 -24.76 -3.05
CA MET A 388 10.01 -24.58 -3.69
C MET A 388 11.20 -24.58 -2.72
N LYS A 389 10.96 -24.54 -1.42
CA LYS A 389 12.01 -24.73 -0.40
C LYS A 389 12.47 -26.19 -0.30
N TYR A 390 11.60 -27.12 -0.65
CA TYR A 390 11.83 -28.56 -0.52
C TYR A 390 11.98 -29.28 -1.86
N TYR A 391 11.27 -28.81 -2.89
CA TYR A 391 11.20 -29.41 -4.21
C TYR A 391 11.69 -28.44 -5.27
N THR A 392 12.86 -28.69 -5.82
CA THR A 392 13.48 -27.88 -6.87
C THR A 392 13.53 -28.63 -8.19
N GLY A 393 13.30 -27.95 -9.31
CA GLY A 393 13.40 -28.54 -10.65
C GLY A 393 12.34 -28.04 -11.63
N GLY A 394 12.66 -28.09 -12.92
CA GLY A 394 11.80 -27.60 -14.01
C GLY A 394 10.43 -28.26 -14.04
N VAL A 395 10.34 -29.54 -13.72
CA VAL A 395 9.07 -30.31 -13.71
C VAL A 395 8.05 -29.70 -12.77
N PHE A 396 8.46 -29.27 -11.57
CA PHE A 396 7.55 -28.66 -10.60
C PHE A 396 7.10 -27.28 -11.06
N THR A 397 8.00 -26.49 -11.62
CA THR A 397 7.68 -25.17 -12.20
C THR A 397 6.70 -25.29 -13.37
N GLU A 398 6.86 -26.31 -14.22
CA GLU A 398 6.04 -26.55 -15.40
C GLU A 398 4.66 -27.14 -15.08
N HIS A 399 4.49 -27.80 -13.94
CA HIS A 399 3.27 -28.55 -13.68
C HIS A 399 2.47 -28.12 -12.46
N LEU A 400 3.06 -27.58 -11.39
CA LEU A 400 2.34 -27.28 -10.15
C LEU A 400 1.35 -26.12 -10.33
N TYR A 401 1.78 -24.98 -10.89
CA TYR A 401 0.87 -23.87 -11.19
C TYR A 401 -0.17 -24.21 -12.27
N PRO A 402 0.17 -24.87 -13.38
CA PRO A 402 -0.83 -25.34 -14.33
C PRO A 402 -1.83 -26.35 -13.72
N ALA A 403 -1.41 -27.21 -12.79
CA ALA A 403 -2.33 -28.06 -12.03
C ALA A 403 -3.35 -27.19 -11.26
N ALA A 404 -2.86 -26.23 -10.46
CA ALA A 404 -3.71 -25.33 -9.70
C ALA A 404 -4.72 -24.55 -10.58
N ARG A 405 -4.31 -24.14 -11.78
CA ARG A 405 -5.14 -23.40 -12.75
C ARG A 405 -6.14 -24.26 -13.53
N SER A 406 -6.05 -25.56 -13.42
CA SER A 406 -6.89 -26.48 -14.17
C SER A 406 -8.34 -26.40 -13.70
N TYR A 407 -9.27 -26.09 -14.62
CA TYR A 407 -10.70 -26.05 -14.33
C TYR A 407 -11.34 -27.44 -14.31
N THR A 408 -10.69 -28.46 -14.90
CA THR A 408 -11.19 -29.83 -14.97
C THR A 408 -10.27 -30.80 -14.23
N GLU A 409 -10.85 -31.81 -13.58
CA GLU A 409 -10.11 -32.85 -12.87
C GLU A 409 -9.16 -33.62 -13.79
N GLY A 410 -9.58 -33.87 -15.03
CA GLY A 410 -8.73 -34.60 -16.00
C GLY A 410 -7.42 -33.88 -16.28
N LEU A 411 -7.46 -32.54 -16.44
CA LEU A 411 -6.26 -31.75 -16.67
C LEU A 411 -5.42 -31.61 -15.38
N PHE A 412 -6.07 -31.40 -14.23
CA PHE A 412 -5.41 -31.39 -12.94
C PHE A 412 -4.63 -32.70 -12.70
N ASN A 413 -5.31 -33.83 -12.84
CA ASN A 413 -4.70 -35.13 -12.63
C ASN A 413 -3.56 -35.44 -13.62
N TRP A 414 -3.65 -34.91 -14.85
CA TRP A 414 -2.57 -35.04 -15.82
C TRP A 414 -1.31 -34.29 -15.36
N HIS A 415 -1.43 -33.08 -14.85
CA HIS A 415 -0.31 -32.34 -14.30
C HIS A 415 0.23 -32.99 -13.02
N MET A 416 -0.65 -33.42 -12.11
CA MET A 416 -0.25 -34.05 -10.85
C MET A 416 0.51 -35.35 -11.05
N LYS A 417 0.17 -36.14 -12.08
CA LYS A 417 0.94 -37.34 -12.44
C LYS A 417 2.39 -37.03 -12.82
N LYS A 418 2.70 -35.84 -13.26
CA LYS A 418 4.07 -35.43 -13.60
C LYS A 418 4.90 -35.06 -12.38
N ILE A 419 4.24 -34.74 -11.28
CA ILE A 419 4.85 -34.31 -10.01
C ILE A 419 4.43 -35.25 -8.85
N TYR A 420 4.24 -36.52 -9.12
CA TYR A 420 3.74 -37.52 -8.15
C TYR A 420 4.61 -37.61 -6.88
N GLU A 421 5.91 -37.34 -6.98
CA GLU A 421 6.87 -37.41 -5.87
C GLU A 421 6.56 -36.48 -4.71
N CYS A 422 5.79 -35.39 -4.96
CA CYS A 422 5.43 -34.43 -3.94
C CYS A 422 3.99 -34.61 -3.42
N PHE A 423 3.29 -35.67 -3.83
CA PHE A 423 1.87 -35.83 -3.51
C PHE A 423 1.63 -35.90 -1.99
N ASP A 424 2.42 -36.70 -1.28
CA ASP A 424 2.32 -36.85 0.18
C ASP A 424 2.56 -35.53 0.91
N TYR A 425 3.49 -34.71 0.42
CA TYR A 425 3.75 -33.38 0.99
C TYR A 425 2.56 -32.45 0.80
N LEU A 426 1.99 -32.38 -0.41
CA LEU A 426 0.84 -31.54 -0.71
C LEU A 426 -0.40 -31.98 0.08
N ASP A 427 -0.64 -33.27 0.20
CA ASP A 427 -1.78 -33.83 0.92
C ASP A 427 -1.68 -33.60 2.45
N THR A 428 -0.48 -33.79 3.02
CA THR A 428 -0.28 -33.66 4.46
C THR A 428 -0.08 -32.24 4.94
N SER A 429 0.62 -31.39 4.17
CA SER A 429 1.00 -30.04 4.57
C SER A 429 0.07 -28.96 4.00
N HIS A 430 -0.64 -29.26 2.93
CA HIS A 430 -1.49 -28.34 2.18
C HIS A 430 -2.87 -28.98 1.87
N ASN A 431 -3.55 -29.39 2.92
CA ASN A 431 -4.82 -30.13 2.84
C ASN A 431 -6.05 -29.25 2.54
N ARG A 432 -5.86 -27.94 2.33
CA ARG A 432 -6.91 -27.02 1.92
C ARG A 432 -7.04 -26.95 0.41
N ILE A 433 -8.12 -26.34 -0.06
CA ILE A 433 -8.36 -26.20 -1.49
C ILE A 433 -7.43 -25.14 -2.08
N TRP A 434 -6.55 -25.54 -2.99
CA TRP A 434 -5.59 -24.67 -3.66
C TRP A 434 -5.64 -24.76 -5.21
N TYR A 435 -6.61 -25.51 -5.77
CA TYR A 435 -6.72 -25.74 -7.21
C TYR A 435 -8.17 -25.58 -7.69
N ARG A 436 -8.33 -25.00 -8.89
CA ARG A 436 -9.63 -24.53 -9.42
C ARG A 436 -10.66 -25.64 -9.62
N CYS A 437 -10.26 -26.85 -10.06
CA CYS A 437 -11.26 -27.88 -10.31
C CYS A 437 -11.98 -28.36 -9.04
N ALA A 438 -11.47 -28.07 -7.85
CA ALA A 438 -12.13 -28.33 -6.58
C ALA A 438 -12.96 -27.13 -6.07
N PHE A 439 -12.88 -25.95 -6.68
CA PHE A 439 -13.60 -24.77 -6.23
C PHE A 439 -15.11 -24.92 -6.40
N SER A 440 -15.85 -24.38 -5.44
CA SER A 440 -17.30 -24.24 -5.53
C SER A 440 -17.71 -23.30 -6.66
N GLU A 441 -18.74 -23.70 -7.39
CA GLU A 441 -19.33 -22.86 -8.45
C GLU A 441 -20.20 -21.72 -7.90
N GLU A 442 -20.53 -21.73 -6.61
CA GLU A 442 -21.39 -20.71 -5.98
C GLU A 442 -20.69 -19.36 -5.86
N SER A 443 -19.41 -19.35 -5.53
CA SER A 443 -18.63 -18.14 -5.32
C SER A 443 -18.45 -17.28 -6.58
N LYS A 444 -18.53 -17.88 -7.77
CA LYS A 444 -18.20 -17.25 -9.05
C LYS A 444 -16.83 -16.57 -9.03
N CYS A 445 -15.89 -17.15 -8.28
CA CYS A 445 -14.56 -16.61 -8.05
C CYS A 445 -13.52 -17.71 -8.19
N ASP A 446 -12.65 -17.57 -9.16
CA ASP A 446 -11.62 -18.54 -9.50
C ASP A 446 -10.21 -18.15 -9.04
N TYR A 447 -10.11 -17.17 -8.13
CA TYR A 447 -8.84 -16.68 -7.62
C TYR A 447 -8.09 -17.75 -6.82
N LEU A 448 -6.81 -17.93 -7.19
CA LEU A 448 -5.88 -18.87 -6.56
C LEU A 448 -5.00 -18.23 -5.50
N THR A 449 -4.90 -16.91 -5.51
CA THR A 449 -3.93 -16.19 -4.69
C THR A 449 -4.60 -15.12 -3.84
N ASN A 450 -3.94 -14.76 -2.74
CA ASN A 450 -4.35 -13.70 -1.83
C ASN A 450 -3.72 -12.33 -2.22
N ASN A 451 -3.41 -12.13 -3.51
CA ASN A 451 -2.77 -10.89 -4.00
C ASN A 451 -3.53 -9.62 -3.64
N VAL A 452 -4.86 -9.72 -3.48
CA VAL A 452 -5.71 -8.59 -3.06
C VAL A 452 -5.21 -8.00 -1.74
N SER A 453 -4.91 -8.85 -0.77
CA SER A 453 -4.43 -8.40 0.54
C SER A 453 -2.99 -7.87 0.48
N GLU A 454 -2.15 -8.45 -0.38
CA GLU A 454 -0.80 -7.94 -0.61
C GLU A 454 -0.82 -6.56 -1.27
N SER A 455 -1.74 -6.34 -2.22
CA SER A 455 -1.96 -5.03 -2.83
C SER A 455 -2.41 -3.99 -1.79
N PHE A 456 -3.28 -4.37 -0.85
CA PHE A 456 -3.63 -3.48 0.27
C PHE A 456 -2.41 -3.13 1.12
N ASN A 457 -1.56 -4.11 1.42
CA ASN A 457 -0.35 -3.91 2.20
C ASN A 457 0.63 -2.93 1.54
N SER A 458 0.69 -2.93 0.21
CA SER A 458 1.47 -1.97 -0.58
C SER A 458 0.88 -0.56 -0.50
N GLN A 459 -0.44 -0.42 -0.67
CA GLN A 459 -1.13 0.88 -0.64
C GLN A 459 -0.96 1.62 0.69
N ILE A 460 -0.89 0.90 1.80
CA ILE A 460 -0.74 1.48 3.14
C ILE A 460 0.73 1.62 3.58
N LYS A 461 1.70 1.36 2.69
CA LYS A 461 3.14 1.38 3.02
C LYS A 461 3.54 2.67 3.74
N LYS A 462 3.10 3.83 3.23
CA LYS A 462 3.38 5.14 3.82
C LYS A 462 2.71 5.36 5.18
N LEU A 463 1.61 4.67 5.47
CA LEU A 463 0.86 4.82 6.71
C LEU A 463 1.39 3.95 7.85
N LYS A 464 2.16 2.89 7.55
CA LYS A 464 2.61 1.88 8.54
C LYS A 464 3.49 2.45 9.67
N GLY A 465 4.08 3.62 9.47
CA GLY A 465 4.92 4.30 10.46
C GLY A 465 4.17 5.27 11.38
N LEU A 466 2.92 5.57 11.08
CA LEU A 466 2.11 6.54 11.81
C LEU A 466 1.67 6.02 13.18
N LEU A 467 1.18 6.91 14.04
CA LEU A 467 0.50 6.54 15.27
C LEU A 467 -0.81 5.83 14.98
N LEU A 468 -1.27 4.96 15.88
CA LEU A 468 -2.44 4.11 15.61
C LEU A 468 -3.70 4.88 15.19
N HIS A 469 -4.00 6.01 15.82
CA HIS A 469 -5.19 6.81 15.47
C HIS A 469 -5.05 7.46 14.10
N GLU A 470 -3.86 7.91 13.72
CA GLU A 470 -3.56 8.46 12.39
C GLU A 470 -3.60 7.39 11.31
N LEU A 471 -3.02 6.22 11.61
CA LEU A 471 -3.06 5.06 10.71
C LEU A 471 -4.51 4.63 10.41
N VAL A 472 -5.35 4.54 11.45
CA VAL A 472 -6.77 4.19 11.29
C VAL A 472 -7.51 5.23 10.46
N ASP A 473 -7.26 6.51 10.71
CA ASP A 473 -7.90 7.61 9.98
C ASP A 473 -7.38 7.69 8.53
N GLY A 474 -6.08 7.54 8.32
CA GLY A 474 -5.49 7.52 6.97
C GLY A 474 -6.00 6.35 6.11
N ILE A 475 -6.19 5.16 6.69
CA ILE A 475 -6.84 4.04 5.97
C ILE A 475 -8.30 4.40 5.63
N ARG A 476 -9.06 5.00 6.55
CA ARG A 476 -10.43 5.46 6.30
C ARG A 476 -10.48 6.47 5.15
N GLU A 477 -9.59 7.46 5.16
CA GLU A 477 -9.49 8.49 4.12
C GLU A 477 -9.20 7.87 2.75
N MET A 478 -8.19 7.03 2.64
CA MET A 478 -7.88 6.26 1.42
C MET A 478 -9.10 5.46 0.91
N ILE A 479 -9.84 4.80 1.79
CA ILE A 479 -11.05 4.07 1.41
C ILE A 479 -12.12 5.02 0.86
N MET A 480 -12.31 6.19 1.47
CA MET A 480 -13.29 7.18 1.02
C MET A 480 -12.96 7.73 -0.37
N GLU A 481 -11.69 8.08 -0.62
CA GLU A 481 -11.22 8.57 -1.92
C GLU A 481 -11.44 7.53 -3.01
N LYS A 482 -11.04 6.28 -2.77
CA LYS A 482 -11.25 5.18 -3.73
C LYS A 482 -12.73 4.94 -4.02
N ARG A 483 -13.58 5.01 -3.01
CA ARG A 483 -15.03 4.89 -3.22
C ARG A 483 -15.59 6.01 -4.07
N TYR A 484 -15.14 7.24 -3.87
CA TYR A 484 -15.56 8.37 -4.68
C TYR A 484 -15.20 8.16 -6.15
N LEU A 485 -13.94 7.81 -6.44
CA LEU A 485 -13.45 7.54 -7.79
C LEU A 485 -14.23 6.38 -8.45
N ARG A 486 -14.42 5.27 -7.74
CA ARG A 486 -15.15 4.11 -8.26
C ARG A 486 -16.62 4.39 -8.51
N LYS A 487 -17.26 5.19 -7.67
CA LYS A 487 -18.64 5.63 -7.90
C LYS A 487 -18.76 6.46 -9.19
N LYS A 488 -17.77 7.28 -9.50
CA LYS A 488 -17.69 8.05 -10.76
C LYS A 488 -17.62 7.10 -11.97
N ILE A 489 -16.75 6.09 -11.91
CA ILE A 489 -16.62 5.08 -12.97
C ILE A 489 -17.90 4.23 -13.10
N GLY A 490 -18.50 3.82 -12.00
CA GLY A 490 -19.73 3.02 -12.01
C GLY A 490 -20.93 3.71 -12.67
N ARG A 491 -20.93 5.04 -12.78
CA ARG A 491 -21.95 5.79 -13.54
C ARG A 491 -21.83 5.62 -15.06
N LEU A 492 -20.69 5.11 -15.54
CA LEU A 492 -20.43 4.87 -16.96
C LEU A 492 -20.85 3.45 -17.41
N MET A 493 -21.59 2.71 -16.57
CA MET A 493 -22.08 1.37 -16.95
C MET A 493 -23.16 1.46 -18.03
N HIS A 494 -23.03 0.63 -19.07
CA HIS A 494 -24.04 0.39 -20.07
C HIS A 494 -24.78 -0.93 -19.77
N ASP A 495 -26.10 -0.91 -19.74
CA ASP A 495 -26.96 -2.09 -19.55
C ASP A 495 -26.59 -2.96 -18.32
N GLY A 496 -26.06 -2.34 -17.27
CA GLY A 496 -25.64 -3.04 -16.05
C GLY A 496 -24.34 -3.84 -16.19
N ILE A 497 -23.63 -3.75 -17.32
CA ILE A 497 -22.36 -4.44 -17.55
C ILE A 497 -21.21 -3.43 -17.46
N LEU A 498 -20.20 -3.77 -16.68
CA LEU A 498 -19.03 -2.92 -16.48
C LEU A 498 -18.20 -2.80 -17.79
N PRO A 499 -17.72 -1.61 -18.15
CA PRO A 499 -16.98 -1.37 -19.40
C PRO A 499 -15.76 -2.29 -19.56
N ASN A 500 -15.02 -2.54 -18.48
CA ASN A 500 -13.85 -3.44 -18.52
C ASN A 500 -14.23 -4.89 -18.83
N VAL A 501 -15.37 -5.37 -18.34
CA VAL A 501 -15.86 -6.72 -18.67
C VAL A 501 -16.20 -6.81 -20.15
N ILE A 502 -16.89 -5.81 -20.69
CA ILE A 502 -17.21 -5.76 -22.12
C ILE A 502 -15.92 -5.73 -22.96
N LYS A 503 -14.95 -4.91 -22.57
CA LYS A 503 -13.64 -4.82 -23.25
C LYS A 503 -12.89 -6.16 -23.23
N GLU A 504 -12.86 -6.83 -22.08
CA GLU A 504 -12.24 -8.15 -21.91
C GLU A 504 -12.91 -9.18 -22.83
N LEU A 505 -14.25 -9.33 -22.76
CA LEU A 505 -15.00 -10.29 -23.58
C LEU A 505 -14.82 -10.04 -25.08
N ASN A 506 -14.85 -8.77 -25.50
CA ASN A 506 -14.62 -8.39 -26.90
C ASN A 506 -13.18 -8.73 -27.35
N THR A 507 -12.19 -8.57 -26.46
CA THR A 507 -10.80 -8.93 -26.76
C THR A 507 -10.65 -10.43 -26.90
N ILE A 508 -11.27 -11.21 -26.03
CA ILE A 508 -11.29 -12.67 -26.12
C ILE A 508 -11.96 -13.09 -27.43
N SER A 509 -13.16 -12.60 -27.71
CA SER A 509 -13.94 -12.94 -28.90
C SER A 509 -13.16 -12.68 -30.21
N LYS A 510 -12.49 -11.54 -30.33
CA LYS A 510 -11.69 -11.18 -31.51
C LYS A 510 -10.50 -12.11 -31.77
N ASN A 511 -9.97 -12.73 -30.71
CA ASN A 511 -8.78 -13.59 -30.78
C ASN A 511 -9.11 -15.08 -30.85
N LEU A 512 -10.40 -15.46 -30.92
CA LEU A 512 -10.80 -16.86 -31.00
C LEU A 512 -10.42 -17.48 -32.35
N ARG A 513 -9.81 -18.64 -32.29
CA ARG A 513 -9.56 -19.49 -33.46
C ARG A 513 -10.58 -20.62 -33.50
N VAL A 514 -11.74 -20.31 -34.08
CA VAL A 514 -12.86 -21.23 -34.15
C VAL A 514 -12.65 -22.19 -35.33
N VAL A 515 -12.70 -23.49 -35.05
CA VAL A 515 -12.66 -24.54 -36.07
C VAL A 515 -14.07 -24.90 -36.51
N LYS A 516 -14.95 -25.15 -35.52
CA LYS A 516 -16.32 -25.60 -35.81
C LYS A 516 -17.23 -25.29 -34.63
N VAL A 517 -18.44 -24.85 -34.94
CA VAL A 517 -19.58 -24.77 -34.03
C VAL A 517 -20.67 -25.68 -34.58
N SER A 518 -21.05 -26.71 -33.83
CA SER A 518 -22.11 -27.66 -34.20
C SER A 518 -23.27 -27.46 -33.22
N ARG A 519 -24.33 -26.80 -33.64
CA ARG A 519 -25.54 -26.58 -32.84
C ARG A 519 -26.38 -27.84 -32.82
N SER A 520 -26.89 -28.21 -31.68
CA SER A 520 -27.93 -29.24 -31.49
C SER A 520 -29.27 -28.64 -31.16
N ASP A 521 -29.29 -27.38 -30.62
CA ASP A 521 -30.46 -26.59 -30.30
C ASP A 521 -30.09 -25.10 -30.32
N ASP A 522 -31.06 -24.19 -30.10
CA ASP A 522 -30.81 -22.75 -30.08
C ASP A 522 -29.79 -22.37 -28.99
N ASP A 523 -29.83 -23.04 -27.86
CA ASP A 523 -28.99 -22.77 -26.69
C ASP A 523 -27.87 -23.80 -26.46
N ILE A 524 -27.82 -24.91 -27.24
CA ILE A 524 -26.87 -25.99 -27.02
C ILE A 524 -26.00 -26.19 -28.26
N ALA A 525 -24.69 -26.15 -28.06
CA ALA A 525 -23.71 -26.37 -29.14
C ALA A 525 -22.46 -27.13 -28.66
N GLU A 526 -21.82 -27.85 -29.60
CA GLU A 526 -20.44 -28.29 -29.47
C GLU A 526 -19.52 -27.29 -30.18
N VAL A 527 -18.55 -26.77 -29.48
CA VAL A 527 -17.59 -25.79 -29.97
C VAL A 527 -16.20 -26.38 -29.98
N THR A 528 -15.54 -26.33 -31.15
CA THR A 528 -14.14 -26.77 -31.31
C THR A 528 -13.28 -25.54 -31.56
N LEU A 529 -12.30 -25.30 -30.69
CA LEU A 529 -11.33 -24.22 -30.80
C LEU A 529 -9.91 -24.79 -30.95
N ILE A 530 -9.02 -23.97 -31.54
CA ILE A 530 -7.57 -24.22 -31.52
C ILE A 530 -6.98 -23.45 -30.35
N ASP A 531 -6.23 -24.13 -29.48
CA ASP A 531 -5.49 -23.51 -28.40
C ASP A 531 -4.18 -22.83 -28.89
N GLN A 532 -3.45 -22.18 -27.98
CA GLN A 532 -2.19 -21.50 -28.32
C GLN A 532 -1.07 -22.45 -28.79
N TRP A 533 -1.18 -23.74 -28.50
CA TRP A 533 -0.24 -24.78 -28.94
C TRP A 533 -0.69 -25.53 -30.18
N ASN A 534 -1.69 -24.98 -30.91
CA ASN A 534 -2.29 -25.61 -32.08
C ASN A 534 -3.04 -26.93 -31.84
N ASN A 535 -3.42 -27.25 -30.61
CA ASN A 535 -4.25 -28.41 -30.32
C ASN A 535 -5.72 -28.02 -30.50
N THR A 536 -6.50 -28.94 -31.08
CA THR A 536 -7.95 -28.79 -31.19
C THR A 536 -8.61 -29.39 -29.96
N ARG A 537 -9.49 -28.60 -29.32
CA ARG A 537 -10.30 -29.08 -28.20
C ARG A 537 -11.76 -28.77 -28.44
N ARG A 538 -12.62 -29.77 -28.15
CA ARG A 538 -14.06 -29.67 -28.30
C ARG A 538 -14.73 -29.65 -26.93
N HIS A 539 -15.68 -28.71 -26.75
CA HIS A 539 -16.45 -28.53 -25.54
C HIS A 539 -17.92 -28.35 -25.86
N SER A 540 -18.80 -28.93 -25.02
CA SER A 540 -20.22 -28.65 -25.06
C SER A 540 -20.53 -27.38 -24.29
N VAL A 541 -21.40 -26.54 -24.83
CA VAL A 541 -21.85 -25.26 -24.28
C VAL A 541 -23.36 -25.28 -24.19
N ASP A 542 -23.88 -24.88 -23.05
CA ASP A 542 -25.31 -24.67 -22.76
C ASP A 542 -25.47 -23.21 -22.34
N LEU A 543 -26.00 -22.38 -23.23
CA LEU A 543 -26.15 -20.95 -23.02
C LEU A 543 -27.26 -20.64 -22.00
N GLN A 544 -28.38 -21.40 -22.04
CA GLN A 544 -29.52 -21.22 -21.13
C GLN A 544 -29.09 -21.45 -19.68
N ASN A 545 -28.37 -22.54 -19.40
CA ASN A 545 -27.91 -22.87 -18.07
C ASN A 545 -26.54 -22.26 -17.70
N ARG A 546 -25.94 -21.48 -18.62
CA ARG A 546 -24.62 -20.83 -18.44
C ARG A 546 -23.53 -21.84 -18.07
N LYS A 547 -23.50 -22.97 -18.79
CA LYS A 547 -22.55 -24.07 -18.55
C LYS A 547 -21.71 -24.36 -19.76
N CYS A 548 -20.47 -24.74 -19.50
CA CYS A 548 -19.56 -25.29 -20.49
C CYS A 548 -18.80 -26.47 -19.90
N SER A 549 -18.55 -27.51 -20.69
CA SER A 549 -17.77 -28.65 -20.21
C SER A 549 -16.31 -28.31 -19.82
N CYS A 550 -15.83 -27.12 -20.17
CA CYS A 550 -14.55 -26.60 -19.65
C CYS A 550 -14.61 -26.10 -18.20
N ARG A 551 -15.80 -25.90 -17.62
CA ARG A 551 -16.11 -25.40 -16.27
C ARG A 551 -15.67 -23.97 -15.96
N GLU A 552 -14.96 -23.28 -16.85
CA GLU A 552 -14.51 -21.92 -16.62
C GLU A 552 -15.68 -20.96 -16.40
N TRP A 553 -16.77 -21.04 -17.18
CA TRP A 553 -17.94 -20.18 -17.02
C TRP A 553 -18.60 -20.34 -15.67
N GLN A 554 -18.76 -21.60 -15.23
CA GLN A 554 -19.42 -21.89 -13.95
C GLN A 554 -18.64 -21.31 -12.77
N LEU A 555 -17.30 -21.37 -12.82
CA LEU A 555 -16.42 -20.91 -11.76
C LEU A 555 -16.18 -19.40 -11.77
N THR A 556 -16.14 -18.78 -12.95
CA THR A 556 -15.86 -17.32 -13.07
C THR A 556 -17.11 -16.46 -13.06
N GLY A 557 -18.27 -17.03 -13.42
CA GLY A 557 -19.50 -16.30 -13.70
C GLY A 557 -19.49 -15.53 -15.03
N LYS A 558 -18.36 -15.54 -15.75
CA LYS A 558 -18.20 -14.91 -17.08
C LYS A 558 -18.26 -15.96 -18.20
N PRO A 559 -18.84 -15.66 -19.37
CA PRO A 559 -18.78 -16.54 -20.51
C PRO A 559 -17.33 -16.91 -20.85
N CYS A 560 -17.05 -18.22 -20.92
CA CYS A 560 -15.75 -18.71 -21.36
C CYS A 560 -15.57 -18.54 -22.86
N LYS A 561 -14.36 -18.72 -23.35
CA LYS A 561 -14.04 -18.64 -24.79
C LYS A 561 -14.93 -19.53 -25.69
N HIS A 562 -15.39 -20.67 -25.19
CA HIS A 562 -16.29 -21.56 -25.95
C HIS A 562 -17.72 -21.01 -26.02
N ALA A 563 -18.17 -20.30 -24.98
CA ALA A 563 -19.48 -19.64 -24.98
C ALA A 563 -19.50 -18.35 -25.81
N LEU A 564 -18.33 -17.77 -26.09
CA LEU A 564 -18.18 -16.57 -26.92
C LEU A 564 -18.01 -16.89 -28.43
N ALA A 565 -17.72 -18.14 -28.77
CA ALA A 565 -17.57 -18.61 -30.16
C ALA A 565 -18.94 -18.82 -30.82
#